data_468359b3994fe1b6f66e77f2aa73fb71
#
_entry.id   468359b3994fe1b6f66e77f2aa73fb71
#
_cell.length_a   1.000
_cell.length_b   1.000
_cell.length_c   1.000
_cell.angle_alpha   90.00
_cell.angle_beta   90.00
_cell.angle_gamma   90.00
#
_symmetry.space_group_name_H-M   'P 1'
#
loop_
_entity.id
_entity.type
_entity.pdbx_description
1 polymer ?
#
loop_
_entity_poly.entity_id
_entity_poly.type
_entity_poly.pdbx_seq_one_letter_code
_entity_poly.pdbx_strand_id
1 'polypeptide(L)'
;MQQQSQQKVNNTAPPVLLGASDGIIILLCLLAIMTAFNSQSSTIITVTLIATFLVGFTIFFAAKGEATLENEIYNDAKIKDTTKTIGFTKSKAFYANLGFSNELQEKVIEDELREKKIWRDTLDTETSEADKERVKNPLQYGFWVSASYIVGALITVLPFYLYPGESFTFLTSAVIGHIILLVIGFLKARSMGTNALLGGLALALVGAACTSAVYFVSSFIQ
;
A
#
# COMPACT_ATOMS: atom_id res chain seq x y z
N MET A 1 9.68 -37.18 12.13
CA MET A 1 9.88 -35.75 12.44
C MET A 1 10.07 -35.03 11.11
N GLN A 2 8.98 -34.55 10.53
CA GLN A 2 9.00 -33.71 9.31
C GLN A 2 9.20 -32.26 9.75
N GLN A 3 10.38 -31.72 9.49
CA GLN A 3 10.59 -30.26 9.51
C GLN A 3 9.79 -29.66 8.35
N GLN A 4 8.59 -29.20 8.64
CA GLN A 4 7.92 -28.24 7.76
C GLN A 4 8.75 -26.96 7.81
N SER A 5 9.56 -26.74 6.79
CA SER A 5 10.14 -25.45 6.48
C SER A 5 8.96 -24.50 6.20
N GLN A 6 8.51 -23.80 7.21
CA GLN A 6 7.60 -22.67 7.03
C GLN A 6 8.37 -21.60 6.24
N GLN A 7 8.18 -21.64 4.94
CA GLN A 7 8.60 -20.59 4.04
C GLN A 7 7.72 -19.39 4.38
N LYS A 8 8.26 -18.49 5.19
CA LYS A 8 7.60 -17.28 5.64
C LYS A 8 7.37 -16.39 4.42
N VAL A 9 6.16 -16.44 3.89
CA VAL A 9 5.73 -15.60 2.78
C VAL A 9 5.64 -14.17 3.32
N ASN A 10 6.48 -13.28 2.85
CA ASN A 10 6.31 -11.84 3.06
C ASN A 10 5.02 -11.43 2.34
N ASN A 11 3.96 -11.18 3.10
CA ASN A 11 2.62 -10.89 2.56
C ASN A 11 2.48 -9.48 1.98
N THR A 12 3.51 -8.64 2.05
CA THR A 12 3.48 -7.29 1.49
C THR A 12 3.92 -7.27 0.03
N ALA A 13 3.09 -6.70 -0.83
CA ALA A 13 3.46 -6.50 -2.22
C ALA A 13 4.61 -5.48 -2.33
N PRO A 14 5.62 -5.72 -3.19
CA PRO A 14 6.66 -4.73 -3.41
C PRO A 14 6.08 -3.37 -3.80
N PRO A 15 6.58 -2.25 -3.24
CA PRO A 15 6.06 -0.90 -3.49
C PRO A 15 6.05 -0.52 -4.98
N VAL A 16 7.00 -1.04 -5.74
CA VAL A 16 7.09 -0.86 -7.19
C VAL A 16 5.88 -1.45 -7.93
N LEU A 17 5.39 -2.60 -7.52
CA LEU A 17 4.24 -3.24 -8.18
C LEU A 17 2.92 -2.50 -7.88
N LEU A 18 2.81 -1.89 -6.68
CA LEU A 18 1.65 -1.08 -6.30
C LEU A 18 1.59 0.19 -7.17
N GLY A 19 2.64 0.99 -7.16
CA GLY A 19 2.67 2.24 -7.94
C GLY A 19 2.49 2.02 -9.44
N ALA A 20 3.13 1.01 -10.02
CA ALA A 20 3.03 0.73 -11.45
C ALA A 20 1.61 0.33 -11.87
N SER A 21 0.91 -0.52 -11.10
CA SER A 21 -0.48 -0.92 -11.40
C SER A 21 -1.42 0.28 -11.41
N ASP A 22 -1.32 1.13 -10.40
CA ASP A 22 -2.17 2.30 -10.25
C ASP A 22 -1.91 3.33 -11.36
N GLY A 23 -0.64 3.54 -11.71
CA GLY A 23 -0.24 4.41 -12.80
C GLY A 23 -0.85 4.00 -14.14
N ILE A 24 -0.83 2.71 -14.46
CA ILE A 24 -1.40 2.20 -15.71
C ILE A 24 -2.93 2.33 -15.72
N ILE A 25 -3.62 1.93 -14.66
CA ILE A 25 -5.10 1.97 -14.61
C ILE A 25 -5.61 3.40 -14.71
N ILE A 26 -5.09 4.30 -13.89
CA ILE A 26 -5.53 5.70 -13.86
C ILE A 26 -5.31 6.36 -15.22
N LEU A 27 -4.15 6.11 -15.81
CA LEU A 27 -3.85 6.73 -17.09
C LEU A 27 -4.64 6.13 -18.26
N LEU A 28 -4.89 4.83 -18.27
CA LEU A 28 -5.79 4.21 -19.26
C LEU A 28 -7.21 4.81 -19.18
N CYS A 29 -7.72 5.06 -17.98
CA CYS A 29 -9.00 5.73 -17.79
C CYS A 29 -8.97 7.18 -18.34
N LEU A 30 -7.91 7.92 -18.08
CA LEU A 30 -7.76 9.29 -18.61
C LEU A 30 -7.65 9.31 -20.14
N LEU A 31 -6.88 8.38 -20.73
CA LEU A 31 -6.76 8.21 -22.16
C LEU A 31 -8.11 7.83 -22.79
N ALA A 32 -8.89 6.98 -22.12
CA ALA A 32 -10.24 6.61 -22.56
C ALA A 32 -11.17 7.82 -22.66
N ILE A 33 -11.15 8.70 -21.63
CA ILE A 33 -11.92 9.96 -21.62
C ILE A 33 -11.50 10.84 -22.79
N MET A 34 -10.20 11.14 -22.89
CA MET A 34 -9.69 12.05 -23.92
C MET A 34 -9.97 11.53 -25.34
N THR A 35 -9.88 10.21 -25.55
CA THR A 35 -10.19 9.60 -26.83
C THR A 35 -11.68 9.64 -27.13
N ALA A 36 -12.55 9.38 -26.15
CA ALA A 36 -14.00 9.50 -26.32
C ALA A 36 -14.41 10.92 -26.74
N PHE A 37 -13.75 11.96 -26.22
CA PHE A 37 -13.97 13.36 -26.62
C PHE A 37 -13.24 13.78 -27.90
N ASN A 38 -12.69 12.86 -28.68
CA ASN A 38 -11.96 13.12 -29.94
C ASN A 38 -10.85 14.16 -29.80
N SER A 39 -10.17 14.19 -28.64
CA SER A 39 -9.10 15.15 -28.36
C SER A 39 -7.90 14.93 -29.28
N GLN A 40 -7.22 16.00 -29.66
CA GLN A 40 -5.99 15.91 -30.44
C GLN A 40 -4.90 15.16 -29.65
N SER A 41 -4.06 14.38 -30.34
CA SER A 41 -2.97 13.62 -29.72
C SER A 41 -2.01 14.51 -28.88
N SER A 42 -1.74 15.73 -29.33
CA SER A 42 -0.91 16.70 -28.58
C SER A 42 -1.55 17.10 -27.24
N THR A 43 -2.86 17.30 -27.23
CA THR A 43 -3.63 17.61 -26.01
C THR A 43 -3.64 16.40 -25.08
N ILE A 44 -3.87 15.20 -25.60
CA ILE A 44 -3.84 13.94 -24.84
C ILE A 44 -2.47 13.79 -24.16
N ILE A 45 -1.37 13.92 -24.91
CA ILE A 45 -0.01 13.80 -24.36
C ILE A 45 0.24 14.84 -23.27
N THR A 46 -0.10 16.10 -23.52
CA THR A 46 0.16 17.19 -22.58
C THR A 46 -0.62 16.99 -21.28
N VAL A 47 -1.93 16.73 -21.37
CA VAL A 47 -2.79 16.54 -20.19
C VAL A 47 -2.37 15.30 -19.40
N THR A 48 -2.06 14.19 -20.07
CA THR A 48 -1.64 12.97 -19.41
C THR A 48 -0.27 13.09 -18.75
N LEU A 49 0.68 13.80 -19.34
CA LEU A 49 1.96 14.07 -18.71
C LEU A 49 1.80 14.93 -17.45
N ILE A 50 1.04 16.03 -17.53
CA ILE A 50 0.78 16.88 -16.37
C ILE A 50 0.09 16.07 -15.26
N ALA A 51 -0.96 15.32 -15.60
CA ALA A 51 -1.67 14.47 -14.65
C ALA A 51 -0.74 13.42 -14.00
N THR A 52 0.13 12.79 -14.79
CA THR A 52 1.10 11.80 -14.30
C THR A 52 2.03 12.39 -13.25
N PHE A 53 2.59 13.56 -13.50
CA PHE A 53 3.49 14.20 -12.54
C PHE A 53 2.75 14.69 -11.29
N LEU A 54 1.57 15.29 -11.42
CA LEU A 54 0.78 15.74 -10.28
C LEU A 54 0.37 14.59 -9.38
N VAL A 55 -0.17 13.51 -9.95
CA VAL A 55 -0.59 12.33 -9.19
C VAL A 55 0.62 11.60 -8.60
N GLY A 56 1.71 11.43 -9.36
CA GLY A 56 2.95 10.86 -8.87
C GLY A 56 3.52 11.61 -7.67
N PHE A 57 3.49 12.94 -7.70
CA PHE A 57 3.91 13.78 -6.60
C PHE A 57 3.00 13.61 -5.36
N THR A 58 1.70 13.58 -5.57
CA THR A 58 0.72 13.33 -4.50
C THR A 58 0.94 11.97 -3.84
N ILE A 59 1.15 10.91 -4.64
CA ILE A 59 1.45 9.56 -4.16
C ILE A 59 2.74 9.53 -3.33
N PHE A 60 3.77 10.27 -3.76
CA PHE A 60 5.02 10.37 -3.00
C PHE A 60 4.78 10.89 -1.59
N PHE A 61 4.03 12.00 -1.45
CA PHE A 61 3.75 12.59 -0.14
C PHE A 61 2.82 11.71 0.70
N ALA A 62 1.79 11.11 0.06
CA ALA A 62 0.87 10.21 0.75
C ALA A 62 1.61 8.99 1.33
N ALA A 63 2.37 8.29 0.49
CA ALA A 63 3.12 7.11 0.91
C ALA A 63 4.20 7.43 1.95
N LYS A 64 4.89 8.58 1.80
CA LYS A 64 5.83 9.06 2.81
C LYS A 64 5.13 9.38 4.13
N GLY A 65 3.98 10.07 4.09
CA GLY A 65 3.20 10.45 5.26
C GLY A 65 2.69 9.23 6.03
N GLU A 66 2.12 8.27 5.32
CA GLU A 66 1.63 7.02 5.89
C GLU A 66 2.74 6.23 6.60
N ALA A 67 3.87 6.03 5.93
CA ALA A 67 5.01 5.33 6.51
C ALA A 67 5.65 6.10 7.68
N THR A 68 5.56 7.44 7.71
CA THR A 68 6.04 8.25 8.83
C THR A 68 5.11 8.10 10.04
N LEU A 69 3.79 8.16 9.81
CA LEU A 69 2.78 8.01 10.86
C LEU A 69 2.87 6.63 11.52
N GLU A 70 3.03 5.58 10.73
CA GLU A 70 3.22 4.21 11.22
C GLU A 70 4.46 4.11 12.13
N ASN A 71 5.57 4.75 11.74
CA ASN A 71 6.77 4.81 12.56
C ASN A 71 6.58 5.61 13.86
N GLU A 72 5.80 6.70 13.85
CA GLU A 72 5.49 7.48 15.05
C GLU A 72 4.64 6.67 16.03
N ILE A 73 3.58 6.01 15.56
CA ILE A 73 2.72 5.14 16.38
C ILE A 73 3.55 4.04 17.04
N TYR A 74 4.46 3.42 16.30
CA TYR A 74 5.35 2.39 16.83
C TYR A 74 6.29 2.94 17.92
N ASN A 75 6.89 4.11 17.70
CA ASN A 75 7.79 4.73 18.67
C ASN A 75 7.04 5.12 19.96
N ASP A 76 5.82 5.65 19.84
CA ASP A 76 4.97 5.99 20.99
C ASP A 76 4.58 4.75 21.80
N ALA A 77 4.27 3.63 21.14
CA ALA A 77 4.00 2.36 21.81
C ALA A 77 5.23 1.87 22.58
N LYS A 78 6.43 2.00 22.02
CA LYS A 78 7.70 1.62 22.66
C LYS A 78 8.06 2.52 23.86
N ILE A 79 7.80 3.83 23.76
CA ILE A 79 8.03 4.80 24.86
C ILE A 79 7.09 4.51 26.03
N LYS A 80 5.81 4.19 25.76
CA LYS A 80 4.86 3.79 26.81
C LYS A 80 5.31 2.55 27.58
N ASP A 81 6.07 1.67 26.97
CA ASP A 81 6.62 0.47 27.63
C ASP A 81 7.74 0.81 28.62
N THR A 82 8.55 1.83 28.32
CA THR A 82 9.65 2.28 29.19
C THR A 82 9.12 3.04 30.42
N THR A 83 7.94 3.65 30.34
CA THR A 83 7.32 4.42 31.44
C THR A 83 6.64 3.52 32.49
N LYS A 84 6.58 2.20 32.29
CA LYS A 84 5.92 1.25 33.20
C LYS A 84 6.60 1.05 34.55
N THR A 85 7.91 1.30 34.64
CA THR A 85 8.63 1.22 35.91
C THR A 85 8.14 2.29 36.90
N ILE A 86 7.68 3.44 36.40
CA ILE A 86 7.09 4.52 37.18
C ILE A 86 5.67 4.16 37.67
N GLY A 87 4.94 3.35 36.89
CA GLY A 87 3.60 2.88 37.22
C GLY A 87 3.56 1.99 38.46
N PHE A 88 4.55 1.10 38.62
CA PHE A 88 4.66 0.18 39.77
C PHE A 88 4.67 0.89 41.11
N THR A 89 5.50 1.90 41.23
CA THR A 89 5.64 2.69 42.49
C THR A 89 4.36 3.47 42.80
N LYS A 90 3.66 3.97 41.76
CA LYS A 90 2.38 4.67 41.93
C LYS A 90 1.25 3.72 42.30
N SER A 91 1.17 2.51 41.73
CA SER A 91 0.18 1.51 42.09
C SER A 91 0.33 1.05 43.52
N LYS A 92 1.55 0.81 44.00
CA LYS A 92 1.83 0.45 45.41
C LYS A 92 1.39 1.55 46.37
N ALA A 93 1.69 2.81 46.07
CA ALA A 93 1.26 3.95 46.87
C ALA A 93 -0.29 4.12 46.83
N PHE A 94 -0.95 3.83 45.72
CA PHE A 94 -2.39 3.90 45.59
C PHE A 94 -3.09 2.83 46.45
N TYR A 95 -2.64 1.58 46.41
CA TYR A 95 -3.21 0.51 47.25
C TYR A 95 -2.90 0.68 48.75
N ALA A 96 -1.76 1.26 49.08
CA ALA A 96 -1.45 1.66 50.46
C ALA A 96 -2.42 2.72 50.96
N ASN A 97 -2.78 3.72 50.17
CA ASN A 97 -3.73 4.76 50.53
C ASN A 97 -5.18 4.26 50.68
N LEU A 98 -5.51 3.13 49.99
CA LEU A 98 -6.81 2.45 50.13
C LEU A 98 -6.89 1.55 51.39
N GLY A 99 -5.80 1.47 52.20
CA GLY A 99 -5.80 0.68 53.42
C GLY A 99 -5.57 -0.81 53.24
N PHE A 100 -5.07 -1.24 52.06
CA PHE A 100 -4.70 -2.64 51.85
C PHE A 100 -3.48 -3.04 52.68
N SER A 101 -3.52 -4.23 53.29
CA SER A 101 -2.36 -4.79 53.98
C SER A 101 -1.22 -5.02 53.00
N ASN A 102 0.04 -4.96 53.46
CA ASN A 102 1.22 -5.16 52.60
C ASN A 102 1.18 -6.49 51.83
N GLU A 103 0.63 -7.55 52.43
CA GLU A 103 0.48 -8.86 51.83
C GLU A 103 -0.55 -8.87 50.67
N LEU A 104 -1.62 -8.10 50.84
CA LEU A 104 -2.67 -7.95 49.84
C LEU A 104 -2.21 -7.07 48.66
N GLN A 105 -1.42 -6.02 48.97
CA GLN A 105 -0.80 -5.16 47.96
C GLN A 105 0.15 -5.96 47.06
N GLU A 106 0.98 -6.84 47.65
CA GLU A 106 1.88 -7.68 46.86
C GLU A 106 1.12 -8.66 45.97
N LYS A 107 0.09 -9.32 46.48
CA LYS A 107 -0.74 -10.25 45.68
C LYS A 107 -1.45 -9.55 44.49
N VAL A 108 -2.08 -8.41 44.77
CA VAL A 108 -2.81 -7.67 43.70
C VAL A 108 -1.83 -7.15 42.65
N ILE A 109 -0.66 -6.70 43.05
CA ILE A 109 0.38 -6.23 42.13
C ILE A 109 0.97 -7.40 41.34
N GLU A 110 1.16 -8.56 41.95
CA GLU A 110 1.65 -9.78 41.29
C GLU A 110 0.65 -10.29 40.24
N ASP A 111 -0.64 -10.32 40.55
CA ASP A 111 -1.70 -10.70 39.64
C ASP A 111 -1.82 -9.67 38.48
N GLU A 112 -1.75 -8.37 38.76
CA GLU A 112 -1.74 -7.33 37.74
C GLU A 112 -0.51 -7.42 36.81
N LEU A 113 0.65 -7.75 37.35
CA LEU A 113 1.86 -7.99 36.56
C LEU A 113 1.79 -9.26 35.74
N ARG A 114 1.13 -10.31 36.26
CA ARG A 114 0.93 -11.57 35.55
C ARG A 114 -0.02 -11.43 34.37
N GLU A 115 -1.15 -10.73 34.57
CA GLU A 115 -2.07 -10.40 33.47
C GLU A 115 -1.38 -9.51 32.42
N LYS A 116 -0.64 -8.49 32.86
CA LYS A 116 0.13 -7.64 31.95
C LYS A 116 1.21 -8.41 31.20
N LYS A 117 1.82 -9.44 31.80
CA LYS A 117 2.79 -10.29 31.13
C LYS A 117 2.14 -11.15 30.04
N ILE A 118 0.98 -11.74 30.30
CA ILE A 118 0.22 -12.52 29.33
C ILE A 118 -0.19 -11.62 28.14
N TRP A 119 -0.71 -10.43 28.43
CA TRP A 119 -1.05 -9.44 27.41
C TRP A 119 0.18 -8.98 26.63
N ARG A 120 1.32 -8.81 27.28
CA ARG A 120 2.58 -8.43 26.64
C ARG A 120 3.08 -9.53 25.70
N ASP A 121 3.11 -10.78 26.15
CA ASP A 121 3.57 -11.91 25.33
C ASP A 121 2.68 -12.09 24.08
N THR A 122 1.38 -11.79 24.18
CA THR A 122 0.45 -11.76 23.05
C THR A 122 0.74 -10.58 22.13
N LEU A 123 0.89 -9.38 22.67
CA LEU A 123 1.22 -8.16 21.92
C LEU A 123 2.62 -8.21 21.30
N ASP A 124 3.62 -8.77 22.00
CA ASP A 124 4.98 -8.92 21.46
C ASP A 124 5.02 -9.95 20.32
N THR A 125 4.11 -10.92 20.31
CA THR A 125 3.96 -11.82 19.16
C THR A 125 3.37 -11.08 17.98
N GLU A 126 2.33 -10.27 18.17
CA GLU A 126 1.70 -9.45 17.14
C GLU A 126 2.63 -8.31 16.66
N THR A 127 3.31 -7.61 17.58
CA THR A 127 4.27 -6.54 17.23
C THR A 127 5.54 -7.08 16.59
N SER A 128 6.01 -8.27 16.95
CA SER A 128 7.15 -8.92 16.25
C SER A 128 6.82 -9.23 14.80
N GLU A 129 5.56 -9.46 14.45
CA GLU A 129 5.14 -9.61 13.06
C GLU A 129 5.02 -8.26 12.36
N ALA A 130 4.46 -7.25 13.02
CA ALA A 130 4.40 -5.87 12.52
C ALA A 130 5.80 -5.24 12.33
N ASP A 131 6.76 -5.52 13.21
CA ASP A 131 8.15 -5.06 13.06
C ASP A 131 8.85 -5.61 11.80
N LYS A 132 8.39 -6.75 11.26
CA LYS A 132 8.91 -7.33 10.02
C LYS A 132 8.34 -6.65 8.77
N GLU A 133 7.18 -6.04 8.89
CA GLU A 133 6.51 -5.28 7.81
C GLU A 133 6.89 -3.80 7.80
N ARG A 134 7.59 -3.34 8.84
CA ARG A 134 7.95 -1.93 9.01
C ARG A 134 8.75 -1.38 7.84
N VAL A 135 8.29 -0.27 7.30
CA VAL A 135 9.03 0.50 6.29
C VAL A 135 10.21 1.20 6.96
N LYS A 136 11.42 0.63 6.81
CA LYS A 136 12.65 1.17 7.42
C LYS A 136 12.97 2.61 7.00
N ASN A 137 12.58 3.00 5.79
CA ASN A 137 12.83 4.32 5.26
C ASN A 137 11.59 4.84 4.49
N PRO A 138 10.74 5.66 5.15
CA PRO A 138 9.52 6.20 4.54
C PRO A 138 9.75 6.99 3.25
N LEU A 139 10.84 7.74 3.18
CA LEU A 139 11.18 8.53 2.01
C LEU A 139 11.54 7.64 0.82
N GLN A 140 12.28 6.57 1.05
CA GLN A 140 12.63 5.60 0.01
C GLN A 140 11.39 4.84 -0.49
N TYR A 141 10.49 4.47 0.42
CA TYR A 141 9.23 3.82 0.05
C TYR A 141 8.38 4.71 -0.85
N GLY A 142 8.11 5.96 -0.43
CA GLY A 142 7.37 6.93 -1.22
C GLY A 142 7.99 7.19 -2.59
N PHE A 143 9.33 7.26 -2.66
CA PHE A 143 10.05 7.42 -3.92
C PHE A 143 9.81 6.24 -4.87
N TRP A 144 9.94 5.00 -4.41
CA TRP A 144 9.76 3.83 -5.26
C TRP A 144 8.33 3.67 -5.75
N VAL A 145 7.33 3.94 -4.89
CA VAL A 145 5.90 3.90 -5.30
C VAL A 145 5.62 4.97 -6.36
N SER A 146 6.06 6.21 -6.13
CA SER A 146 5.85 7.32 -7.06
C SER A 146 6.60 7.13 -8.38
N ALA A 147 7.86 6.72 -8.34
CA ALA A 147 8.66 6.49 -9.54
C ALA A 147 8.05 5.38 -10.41
N SER A 148 7.62 4.27 -9.79
CA SER A 148 6.97 3.18 -10.52
C SER A 148 5.61 3.57 -11.09
N TYR A 149 4.84 4.41 -10.39
CA TYR A 149 3.61 5.01 -10.92
C TYR A 149 3.90 5.81 -12.20
N ILE A 150 4.87 6.70 -12.16
CA ILE A 150 5.24 7.54 -13.33
C ILE A 150 5.69 6.66 -14.50
N VAL A 151 6.52 5.65 -14.25
CA VAL A 151 6.96 4.71 -15.31
C VAL A 151 5.79 3.95 -15.91
N GLY A 152 4.89 3.41 -15.09
CA GLY A 152 3.68 2.71 -15.55
C GLY A 152 2.79 3.61 -16.41
N ALA A 153 2.60 4.85 -15.98
CA ALA A 153 1.85 5.86 -16.70
C ALA A 153 2.49 6.22 -18.06
N LEU A 154 3.80 6.45 -18.10
CA LEU A 154 4.51 6.82 -19.33
C LEU A 154 4.43 5.72 -20.41
N ILE A 155 4.48 4.46 -20.01
CA ILE A 155 4.35 3.34 -20.96
C ILE A 155 2.99 3.37 -21.67
N THR A 156 1.92 3.73 -20.99
CA THR A 156 0.58 3.78 -21.59
C THR A 156 0.37 4.96 -22.54
N VAL A 157 1.12 6.05 -22.37
CA VAL A 157 1.08 7.23 -23.25
C VAL A 157 1.96 7.03 -24.49
N LEU A 158 2.94 6.16 -24.44
CA LEU A 158 3.93 5.98 -25.50
C LEU A 158 3.32 5.79 -26.91
N PRO A 159 2.22 4.99 -27.10
CA PRO A 159 1.60 4.86 -28.43
C PRO A 159 1.10 6.17 -29.01
N PHE A 160 0.58 7.10 -28.18
CA PHE A 160 0.12 8.41 -28.64
C PHE A 160 1.25 9.30 -29.14
N TYR A 161 2.45 9.10 -28.62
CA TYR A 161 3.64 9.78 -29.09
C TYR A 161 4.17 9.18 -30.41
N LEU A 162 4.12 7.83 -30.53
CA LEU A 162 4.65 7.12 -31.71
C LEU A 162 3.71 7.19 -32.92
N TYR A 163 2.39 7.19 -32.70
CA TYR A 163 1.36 7.14 -33.74
C TYR A 163 0.32 8.26 -33.55
N PRO A 164 0.73 9.54 -33.65
CA PRO A 164 -0.18 10.65 -33.41
C PRO A 164 -1.29 10.72 -34.48
N GLY A 165 -2.55 10.75 -34.03
CA GLY A 165 -3.70 10.91 -34.93
C GLY A 165 -4.25 9.62 -35.54
N GLU A 166 -3.64 8.49 -35.30
CA GLU A 166 -4.13 7.20 -35.79
C GLU A 166 -5.30 6.68 -34.94
N SER A 167 -6.35 6.15 -35.60
CA SER A 167 -7.55 5.67 -34.92
C SER A 167 -7.31 4.46 -34.01
N PHE A 168 -6.25 3.69 -34.24
CA PHE A 168 -5.90 2.52 -33.44
C PHE A 168 -5.02 2.82 -32.22
N THR A 169 -4.56 4.08 -32.04
CA THR A 169 -3.59 4.46 -31.01
C THR A 169 -4.10 4.12 -29.60
N PHE A 170 -5.36 4.45 -29.30
CA PHE A 170 -5.97 4.11 -28.01
C PHE A 170 -6.03 2.61 -27.78
N LEU A 171 -6.46 1.84 -28.81
CA LEU A 171 -6.52 0.38 -28.70
C LEU A 171 -5.13 -0.23 -28.42
N THR A 172 -4.11 0.26 -29.10
CA THR A 172 -2.71 -0.17 -28.87
C THR A 172 -2.27 0.13 -27.44
N SER A 173 -2.55 1.34 -26.96
CA SER A 173 -2.27 1.75 -25.58
C SER A 173 -2.99 0.87 -24.57
N ALA A 174 -4.28 0.59 -24.79
CA ALA A 174 -5.07 -0.27 -23.94
C ALA A 174 -4.53 -1.71 -23.90
N VAL A 175 -4.22 -2.30 -25.07
CA VAL A 175 -3.67 -3.66 -25.13
C VAL A 175 -2.34 -3.77 -24.40
N ILE A 176 -1.40 -2.84 -24.64
CA ILE A 176 -0.11 -2.82 -23.94
C ILE A 176 -0.32 -2.69 -22.44
N GLY A 177 -1.16 -1.75 -21.99
CA GLY A 177 -1.45 -1.53 -20.58
C GLY A 177 -2.03 -2.77 -19.89
N HIS A 178 -2.99 -3.45 -20.54
CA HIS A 178 -3.60 -4.66 -19.96
C HIS A 178 -2.64 -5.85 -19.92
N ILE A 179 -1.75 -6.01 -20.90
CA ILE A 179 -0.70 -7.04 -20.86
C ILE A 179 0.25 -6.77 -19.66
N ILE A 180 0.64 -5.52 -19.45
CA ILE A 180 1.50 -5.15 -18.32
C ILE A 180 0.77 -5.34 -16.99
N LEU A 181 -0.52 -4.98 -16.89
CA LEU A 181 -1.32 -5.24 -15.69
C LEU A 181 -1.41 -6.73 -15.36
N LEU A 182 -1.55 -7.58 -16.38
CA LEU A 182 -1.54 -9.04 -16.21
C LEU A 182 -0.20 -9.52 -15.62
N VAL A 183 0.92 -9.02 -16.13
CA VAL A 183 2.27 -9.35 -15.61
C VAL A 183 2.45 -8.83 -14.19
N ILE A 184 2.07 -7.58 -13.91
CA ILE A 184 2.17 -6.99 -12.57
C ILE A 184 1.31 -7.75 -11.57
N GLY A 185 0.05 -8.07 -11.92
CA GLY A 185 -0.86 -8.85 -11.09
C GLY A 185 -0.34 -10.26 -10.81
N PHE A 186 0.27 -10.90 -11.83
CA PHE A 186 0.93 -12.19 -11.68
C PHE A 186 2.10 -12.12 -10.68
N LEU A 187 2.99 -11.12 -10.82
CA LEU A 187 4.14 -10.93 -9.93
C LEU A 187 3.70 -10.59 -8.51
N LYS A 188 2.68 -9.73 -8.37
CA LYS A 188 2.10 -9.35 -7.07
C LYS A 188 1.51 -10.56 -6.35
N ALA A 189 0.67 -11.34 -7.00
CA ALA A 189 0.07 -12.53 -6.41
C ALA A 189 1.12 -13.58 -6.04
N ARG A 190 2.15 -13.74 -6.88
CA ARG A 190 3.28 -14.64 -6.60
C ARG A 190 4.08 -14.20 -5.37
N SER A 191 4.33 -12.90 -5.21
CA SER A 191 5.04 -12.37 -4.03
C SER A 191 4.24 -12.55 -2.74
N MET A 192 2.91 -12.54 -2.83
CA MET A 192 1.99 -12.76 -1.70
C MET A 192 1.68 -14.26 -1.45
N GLY A 193 2.29 -15.17 -2.19
CA GLY A 193 2.06 -16.62 -2.05
C GLY A 193 0.67 -17.10 -2.49
N THR A 194 -0.07 -16.27 -3.24
CA THR A 194 -1.39 -16.60 -3.78
C THR A 194 -1.30 -17.13 -5.21
N ASN A 195 -2.42 -17.54 -5.79
CA ASN A 195 -2.44 -18.05 -7.17
C ASN A 195 -2.07 -16.94 -8.17
N ALA A 196 -0.87 -17.02 -8.72
CA ALA A 196 -0.30 -15.99 -9.59
C ALA A 196 -1.11 -15.75 -10.87
N LEU A 197 -1.67 -16.79 -11.48
CA LEU A 197 -2.50 -16.67 -12.70
C LEU A 197 -3.80 -15.93 -12.39
N LEU A 198 -4.48 -16.29 -11.30
CA LEU A 198 -5.71 -15.62 -10.89
C LEU A 198 -5.44 -14.15 -10.53
N GLY A 199 -4.31 -13.85 -9.85
CA GLY A 199 -3.93 -12.48 -9.54
C GLY A 199 -3.67 -11.62 -10.78
N GLY A 200 -3.00 -12.19 -11.78
CA GLY A 200 -2.77 -11.53 -13.07
C GLY A 200 -4.07 -11.24 -13.80
N LEU A 201 -4.92 -12.26 -13.96
CA LEU A 201 -6.21 -12.12 -14.62
C LEU A 201 -7.14 -11.15 -13.89
N ALA A 202 -7.20 -11.21 -12.56
CA ALA A 202 -8.04 -10.32 -11.77
C ALA A 202 -7.63 -8.85 -11.96
N LEU A 203 -6.33 -8.52 -11.90
CA LEU A 203 -5.87 -7.14 -12.09
C LEU A 203 -6.11 -6.64 -13.51
N ALA A 204 -5.88 -7.47 -14.55
CA ALA A 204 -6.16 -7.13 -15.92
C ALA A 204 -7.66 -6.92 -16.18
N LEU A 205 -8.54 -7.77 -15.61
CA LEU A 205 -9.99 -7.63 -15.71
C LEU A 205 -10.51 -6.37 -15.01
N VAL A 206 -9.98 -6.04 -13.83
CA VAL A 206 -10.31 -4.79 -13.12
C VAL A 206 -9.91 -3.58 -13.98
N GLY A 207 -8.71 -3.58 -14.53
CA GLY A 207 -8.25 -2.53 -15.44
C GLY A 207 -9.15 -2.40 -16.67
N ALA A 208 -9.51 -3.52 -17.30
CA ALA A 208 -10.39 -3.54 -18.46
C ALA A 208 -11.80 -3.05 -18.14
N ALA A 209 -12.36 -3.47 -17.01
CA ALA A 209 -13.68 -3.02 -16.55
C ALA A 209 -13.70 -1.51 -16.30
N CYS A 210 -12.69 -0.98 -15.58
CA CYS A 210 -12.57 0.45 -15.33
C CYS A 210 -12.42 1.26 -16.62
N THR A 211 -11.50 0.87 -17.50
CA THR A 211 -11.25 1.56 -18.77
C THR A 211 -12.47 1.54 -19.67
N SER A 212 -13.15 0.39 -19.81
CA SER A 212 -14.35 0.24 -20.63
C SER A 212 -15.53 1.04 -20.07
N ALA A 213 -15.75 0.99 -18.75
CA ALA A 213 -16.83 1.75 -18.10
C ALA A 213 -16.63 3.25 -18.31
N VAL A 214 -15.42 3.75 -18.10
CA VAL A 214 -15.10 5.18 -18.29
C VAL A 214 -15.26 5.60 -19.75
N TYR A 215 -14.76 4.81 -20.70
CA TYR A 215 -14.93 5.07 -22.13
C TYR A 215 -16.39 5.15 -22.52
N PHE A 216 -17.19 4.17 -22.07
CA PHE A 216 -18.61 4.10 -22.36
C PHE A 216 -19.38 5.30 -21.80
N VAL A 217 -19.17 5.61 -20.52
CA VAL A 217 -19.80 6.79 -19.90
C VAL A 217 -19.42 8.08 -20.63
N SER A 218 -18.14 8.25 -20.97
CA SER A 218 -17.66 9.44 -21.69
C SER A 218 -18.29 9.55 -23.08
N SER A 219 -18.54 8.45 -23.75
CA SER A 219 -19.20 8.42 -25.09
C SER A 219 -20.68 8.80 -25.03
N PHE A 220 -21.35 8.66 -23.87
CA PHE A 220 -22.73 9.10 -23.70
C PHE A 220 -22.89 10.61 -23.42
N ILE A 221 -21.83 11.23 -22.92
CA ILE A 221 -21.83 12.65 -22.55
C ILE A 221 -21.52 13.55 -23.76
N GLN A 222 -20.89 12.97 -24.79
CA GLN A 222 -20.54 13.66 -26.04
C GLN A 222 -21.75 13.88 -26.95
#